data_ad93a829ce7778adab40f5edb3b546a1
#
_entry.id   ad93a829ce7778adab40f5edb3b546a1
#
_cell.length_a   1.000
_cell.length_b   1.000
_cell.length_c   1.000
_cell.angle_alpha   90.00
_cell.angle_beta   90.00
_cell.angle_gamma   90.00
#
_symmetry.space_group_name_H-M   'P 1'
#
loop_
_entity.id
_entity.type
_entity.pdbx_description
1 polymer ?
#
loop_
_entity_poly.entity_id
_entity_poly.type
_entity_poly.pdbx_seq_one_letter_code
_entity_poly.pdbx_strand_id
1 'polypeptide(L)'
;MRTLHCQVPSRMRRACASQSGSTMLLGIGVGAVVLALILILATATAIYLDLKRLTYLADNCVALAAREVGSEGQVDALAAQKTASSCVAQQGSDPNGPLAGSRLSAVSLSGLSVQGDKVQVQLSARTSPALIPWGLLPASGFNLHANASSHLSLLQ
;
A
#
# COMPACT_ATOMS: atom_id res chain seq x y z
N MET A 1 50.79 57.47 0.27
CA MET A 1 49.82 56.36 0.24
C MET A 1 48.67 56.75 1.13
N ARG A 2 47.49 57.10 0.55
CA ARG A 2 46.29 57.51 1.29
C ARG A 2 45.40 56.32 1.37
N THR A 3 45.20 55.77 2.57
CA THR A 3 44.20 54.71 2.87
C THR A 3 42.81 55.35 2.91
N LEU A 4 42.00 55.04 1.90
CA LEU A 4 40.59 55.38 1.86
C LEU A 4 39.83 54.44 2.83
N HIS A 5 39.53 54.97 4.03
CA HIS A 5 38.57 54.33 4.93
C HIS A 5 37.17 54.51 4.38
N CYS A 6 36.61 53.44 3.84
CA CYS A 6 35.21 53.39 3.47
C CYS A 6 34.38 53.29 4.75
N GLN A 7 33.87 54.44 5.24
CA GLN A 7 32.87 54.49 6.34
C GLN A 7 31.51 54.06 5.80
N VAL A 8 31.17 52.78 5.97
CA VAL A 8 29.81 52.28 5.71
C VAL A 8 28.90 52.79 6.79
N PRO A 9 27.83 53.55 6.46
CA PRO A 9 26.93 54.14 7.44
C PRO A 9 26.22 53.03 8.22
N SER A 10 26.18 53.18 9.55
CA SER A 10 25.66 52.23 10.54
C SER A 10 24.16 51.78 10.34
N ARG A 11 23.43 52.54 9.53
CA ARG A 11 22.04 52.23 9.16
C ARG A 11 21.93 51.04 8.19
N MET A 12 22.92 50.78 7.32
CA MET A 12 22.91 49.64 6.39
C MET A 12 23.18 48.30 7.09
N ARG A 13 23.94 48.31 8.21
CA ARG A 13 24.21 47.05 8.95
C ARG A 13 22.98 46.45 9.60
N ARG A 14 21.98 47.26 9.98
CA ARG A 14 20.72 46.75 10.61
C ARG A 14 19.75 46.09 9.60
N ALA A 15 19.77 46.56 8.36
CA ALA A 15 18.94 45.96 7.30
C ALA A 15 19.40 44.55 6.88
N CYS A 16 20.72 44.30 6.88
CA CYS A 16 21.26 42.98 6.56
C CYS A 16 21.08 41.95 7.68
N ALA A 17 21.02 42.38 8.96
CA ALA A 17 20.83 41.47 10.10
C ALA A 17 19.40 41.00 10.25
N SER A 18 18.41 41.76 9.76
CA SER A 18 16.98 41.36 9.85
C SER A 18 16.55 40.41 8.72
N GLN A 19 17.28 40.35 7.61
CA GLN A 19 16.97 39.43 6.49
C GLN A 19 17.46 38.00 6.70
N SER A 20 18.54 37.79 7.46
CA SER A 20 19.06 36.45 7.70
C SER A 20 18.14 35.56 8.56
N GLY A 21 17.34 36.15 9.44
CA GLY A 21 16.34 35.41 10.22
C GLY A 21 15.14 34.94 9.39
N SER A 22 14.70 35.75 8.42
CA SER A 22 13.56 35.42 7.56
C SER A 22 13.88 34.28 6.57
N THR A 23 15.09 34.26 6.00
CA THR A 23 15.51 33.20 5.06
C THR A 23 15.72 31.88 5.78
N MET A 24 16.16 31.87 7.02
CA MET A 24 16.31 30.64 7.80
C MET A 24 14.94 30.02 8.14
N LEU A 25 13.95 30.83 8.54
CA LEU A 25 12.59 30.36 8.78
C LEU A 25 11.92 29.83 7.50
N LEU A 26 12.12 30.51 6.37
CA LEU A 26 11.64 30.04 5.07
C LEU A 26 12.28 28.69 4.69
N GLY A 27 13.58 28.53 4.90
CA GLY A 27 14.30 27.28 4.61
C GLY A 27 13.80 26.10 5.43
N ILE A 28 13.53 26.31 6.72
CA ILE A 28 12.94 25.30 7.61
C ILE A 28 11.52 24.93 7.15
N GLY A 29 10.71 25.94 6.79
CA GLY A 29 9.35 25.72 6.30
C GLY A 29 9.33 24.91 5.02
N VAL A 30 10.13 25.24 4.03
CA VAL A 30 10.25 24.48 2.77
C VAL A 30 10.78 23.08 3.04
N GLY A 31 11.80 22.91 3.88
CA GLY A 31 12.33 21.61 4.27
C GLY A 31 11.27 20.70 4.92
N ALA A 32 10.43 21.23 5.79
CA ALA A 32 9.34 20.50 6.43
C ALA A 32 8.29 20.04 5.41
N VAL A 33 7.92 20.89 4.44
CA VAL A 33 6.97 20.53 3.37
C VAL A 33 7.53 19.42 2.50
N VAL A 34 8.80 19.51 2.08
CA VAL A 34 9.47 18.48 1.27
C VAL A 34 9.51 17.16 2.02
N LEU A 35 9.88 17.17 3.31
CA LEU A 35 9.89 15.97 4.13
C LEU A 35 8.50 15.34 4.24
N ALA A 36 7.46 16.15 4.46
CA ALA A 36 6.08 15.68 4.50
C ALA A 36 5.66 15.00 3.18
N LEU A 37 6.00 15.59 2.03
CA LEU A 37 5.73 15.00 0.72
C LEU A 37 6.44 13.66 0.53
N ILE A 38 7.71 13.53 0.93
CA ILE A 38 8.46 12.28 0.86
C ILE A 38 7.78 11.20 1.71
N LEU A 39 7.34 11.52 2.92
CA LEU A 39 6.63 10.57 3.80
C LEU A 39 5.30 10.12 3.22
N ILE A 40 4.55 11.03 2.59
CA ILE A 40 3.28 10.69 1.92
C ILE A 40 3.53 9.73 0.75
N LEU A 41 4.51 10.02 -0.10
CA LEU A 41 4.85 9.17 -1.23
C LEU A 41 5.34 7.78 -0.79
N ALA A 42 6.20 7.72 0.23
CA ALA A 42 6.68 6.46 0.78
C ALA A 42 5.52 5.62 1.35
N THR A 43 4.56 6.25 2.03
CA THR A 43 3.39 5.56 2.56
C THR A 43 2.47 5.05 1.45
N ALA A 44 2.20 5.86 0.43
CA ALA A 44 1.39 5.46 -0.72
C ALA A 44 2.02 4.26 -1.46
N THR A 45 3.32 4.26 -1.63
CA THR A 45 4.06 3.14 -2.24
C THR A 45 3.94 1.87 -1.41
N ALA A 46 4.05 1.96 -0.08
CA ALA A 46 3.90 0.81 0.80
C ALA A 46 2.50 0.18 0.71
N ILE A 47 1.45 1.00 0.73
CA ILE A 47 0.06 0.53 0.58
C ILE A 47 -0.16 -0.11 -0.80
N TYR A 48 0.40 0.49 -1.86
CA TYR A 48 0.32 -0.07 -3.21
C TYR A 48 0.98 -1.45 -3.31
N LEU A 49 2.15 -1.63 -2.69
CA LEU A 49 2.84 -2.93 -2.65
C LEU A 49 2.02 -3.97 -1.88
N ASP A 50 1.43 -3.61 -0.75
CA ASP A 50 0.57 -4.49 0.02
C ASP A 50 -0.68 -4.90 -0.79
N LEU A 51 -1.30 -3.95 -1.52
CA LEU A 51 -2.41 -4.25 -2.41
C LEU A 51 -2.00 -5.21 -3.54
N LYS A 52 -0.83 -5.00 -4.16
CA LYS A 52 -0.30 -5.91 -5.19
C LYS A 52 -0.10 -7.33 -4.67
N ARG A 53 0.47 -7.48 -3.47
CA ARG A 53 0.66 -8.78 -2.84
C ARG A 53 -0.67 -9.48 -2.56
N LEU A 54 -1.66 -8.72 -2.08
CA LEU A 54 -3.01 -9.25 -1.87
C LEU A 54 -3.67 -9.69 -3.18
N THR A 55 -3.46 -8.94 -4.27
CA THR A 55 -3.95 -9.30 -5.60
C THR A 55 -3.29 -10.59 -6.10
N TYR A 56 -1.97 -10.73 -5.96
CA TYR A 56 -1.27 -11.98 -6.32
C TYR A 56 -1.77 -13.19 -5.53
N LEU A 57 -2.04 -13.01 -4.24
CA LEU A 57 -2.66 -14.06 -3.44
C LEU A 57 -4.05 -14.42 -3.98
N ALA A 58 -4.87 -13.43 -4.31
CA ALA A 58 -6.20 -13.62 -4.86
C ALA A 58 -6.14 -14.37 -6.21
N ASP A 59 -5.22 -13.97 -7.11
CA ASP A 59 -5.03 -14.60 -8.42
C ASP A 59 -4.62 -16.06 -8.28
N ASN A 60 -3.70 -16.38 -7.36
CA ASN A 60 -3.29 -17.76 -7.11
C ASN A 60 -4.46 -18.59 -6.57
N CYS A 61 -5.19 -18.07 -5.58
CA CYS A 61 -6.27 -18.83 -4.96
C CYS A 61 -7.49 -18.99 -5.89
N VAL A 62 -7.80 -18.00 -6.74
CA VAL A 62 -8.87 -18.14 -7.73
C VAL A 62 -8.49 -19.13 -8.83
N ALA A 63 -7.23 -19.17 -9.25
CA ALA A 63 -6.77 -20.15 -10.23
C ALA A 63 -6.83 -21.59 -9.73
N LEU A 64 -6.57 -21.82 -8.43
CA LEU A 64 -6.74 -23.11 -7.78
C LEU A 64 -8.23 -23.46 -7.65
N ALA A 65 -9.06 -22.53 -7.20
CA ALA A 65 -10.49 -22.74 -7.05
C ALA A 65 -11.20 -23.03 -8.39
N ALA A 66 -10.75 -22.42 -9.49
CA ALA A 66 -11.29 -22.65 -10.83
C ALA A 66 -11.00 -24.05 -11.38
N ARG A 67 -10.08 -24.83 -10.77
CA ARG A 67 -9.79 -26.21 -11.16
C ARG A 67 -10.73 -27.23 -10.55
N GLU A 68 -11.56 -26.82 -9.60
CA GLU A 68 -12.56 -27.68 -8.98
C GLU A 68 -13.77 -27.85 -9.91
N VAL A 69 -13.71 -28.87 -10.73
CA VAL A 69 -14.76 -29.15 -11.74
C VAL A 69 -15.73 -30.20 -11.20
N GLY A 70 -17.01 -29.86 -11.20
CA GLY A 70 -18.08 -30.78 -10.88
C GLY A 70 -18.42 -31.75 -12.02
N SER A 71 -19.42 -32.62 -11.78
CA SER A 71 -19.82 -33.69 -12.71
C SER A 71 -20.36 -33.20 -14.06
N GLU A 72 -20.81 -31.94 -14.14
CA GLU A 72 -21.36 -31.34 -15.35
C GLU A 72 -20.37 -30.45 -16.13
N GLY A 73 -19.10 -30.48 -15.77
CA GLY A 73 -18.08 -29.61 -16.37
C GLY A 73 -18.17 -28.16 -15.91
N GLN A 74 -18.98 -27.87 -14.92
CA GLN A 74 -19.07 -26.55 -14.26
C GLN A 74 -18.22 -26.57 -12.97
N VAL A 75 -17.82 -25.39 -12.50
CA VAL A 75 -17.09 -25.28 -11.24
C VAL A 75 -18.01 -25.59 -10.06
N ASP A 76 -17.62 -26.56 -9.24
CA ASP A 76 -18.34 -26.86 -7.98
C ASP A 76 -18.10 -25.71 -6.96
N ALA A 77 -19.15 -24.97 -6.66
CA ALA A 77 -19.09 -23.82 -5.79
C ALA A 77 -18.61 -24.15 -4.37
N LEU A 78 -19.01 -25.30 -3.81
CA LEU A 78 -18.60 -25.71 -2.47
C LEU A 78 -17.13 -26.14 -2.43
N ALA A 79 -16.69 -26.93 -3.40
CA ALA A 79 -15.31 -27.33 -3.55
C ALA A 79 -14.41 -26.13 -3.81
N ALA A 80 -14.81 -25.23 -4.72
CA ALA A 80 -14.09 -23.99 -5.01
C ALA A 80 -13.96 -23.09 -3.77
N GLN A 81 -15.02 -22.95 -2.96
CA GLN A 81 -14.96 -22.16 -1.72
C GLN A 81 -14.00 -22.78 -0.70
N LYS A 82 -14.03 -24.09 -0.53
CA LYS A 82 -13.13 -24.82 0.37
C LYS A 82 -11.68 -24.67 -0.07
N THR A 83 -11.40 -24.85 -1.37
CA THR A 83 -10.08 -24.71 -1.94
C THR A 83 -9.57 -23.27 -1.85
N ALA A 84 -10.40 -22.27 -2.16
CA ALA A 84 -10.02 -20.87 -2.00
C ALA A 84 -9.71 -20.52 -0.54
N SER A 85 -10.54 -20.96 0.41
CA SER A 85 -10.32 -20.64 1.83
C SER A 85 -9.07 -21.34 2.39
N SER A 86 -8.81 -22.59 2.01
CA SER A 86 -7.59 -23.30 2.42
C SER A 86 -6.33 -22.69 1.80
N CYS A 87 -6.39 -22.27 0.53
CA CYS A 87 -5.32 -21.56 -0.15
C CYS A 87 -4.95 -20.25 0.59
N VAL A 88 -5.96 -19.44 0.92
CA VAL A 88 -5.77 -18.18 1.67
C VAL A 88 -5.17 -18.43 3.04
N ALA A 89 -5.62 -19.46 3.75
CA ALA A 89 -5.09 -19.82 5.07
C ALA A 89 -3.63 -20.28 5.00
N GLN A 90 -3.28 -21.12 4.02
CA GLN A 90 -1.92 -21.63 3.85
C GLN A 90 -0.96 -20.56 3.37
N GLN A 91 -1.27 -19.87 2.26
CA GLN A 91 -0.39 -18.86 1.67
C GLN A 91 -0.36 -17.56 2.48
N GLY A 92 -1.44 -17.25 3.20
CA GLY A 92 -1.51 -16.09 4.10
C GLY A 92 -0.64 -16.24 5.36
N SER A 93 -0.38 -17.49 5.77
CA SER A 93 0.42 -17.82 6.96
C SER A 93 1.86 -18.19 6.64
N ASP A 94 2.21 -18.40 5.37
CA ASP A 94 3.55 -18.81 4.96
C ASP A 94 4.55 -17.65 5.10
N PRO A 95 5.61 -17.79 5.93
CA PRO A 95 6.64 -16.77 6.09
C PRO A 95 7.43 -16.49 4.80
N ASN A 96 7.42 -17.41 3.82
CA ASN A 96 8.04 -17.25 2.51
C ASN A 96 7.01 -17.03 1.39
N GLY A 97 5.73 -16.92 1.74
CA GLY A 97 4.63 -16.75 0.81
C GLY A 97 4.53 -15.34 0.20
N PRO A 98 3.51 -15.10 -0.62
CA PRO A 98 3.30 -13.82 -1.31
C PRO A 98 3.11 -12.64 -0.35
N LEU A 99 2.72 -12.91 0.89
CA LEU A 99 2.55 -11.89 1.93
C LEU A 99 3.79 -11.68 2.81
N ALA A 100 4.90 -12.38 2.53
CA ALA A 100 6.14 -12.24 3.29
C ALA A 100 6.63 -10.79 3.33
N GLY A 101 6.89 -10.27 4.52
CA GLY A 101 7.31 -8.88 4.73
C GLY A 101 6.25 -7.83 4.43
N SER A 102 4.98 -8.21 4.21
CA SER A 102 3.86 -7.28 4.14
C SER A 102 3.42 -6.84 5.55
N ARG A 103 2.69 -5.72 5.61
CA ARG A 103 2.04 -5.23 6.84
C ARG A 103 0.56 -5.62 6.89
N LEU A 104 0.17 -6.58 6.07
CA LEU A 104 -1.18 -7.09 6.01
C LEU A 104 -1.49 -7.94 7.23
N SER A 105 -2.64 -7.71 7.81
CA SER A 105 -3.20 -8.48 8.91
C SER A 105 -4.65 -8.83 8.61
N ALA A 106 -5.17 -9.84 9.29
CA ALA A 106 -6.54 -10.29 9.14
C ALA A 106 -6.95 -10.55 7.67
N VAL A 107 -6.07 -11.21 6.91
CA VAL A 107 -6.38 -11.60 5.53
C VAL A 107 -7.46 -12.67 5.56
N SER A 108 -8.54 -12.41 4.84
CA SER A 108 -9.70 -13.31 4.81
C SER A 108 -10.40 -13.29 3.45
N LEU A 109 -11.03 -14.40 3.13
CA LEU A 109 -11.93 -14.50 2.00
C LEU A 109 -13.23 -13.75 2.35
N SER A 110 -13.49 -12.62 1.69
CA SER A 110 -14.69 -11.80 1.91
C SER A 110 -15.86 -12.21 1.00
N GLY A 111 -15.59 -12.88 -0.11
CA GLY A 111 -16.61 -13.38 -1.02
C GLY A 111 -16.04 -14.32 -2.08
N LEU A 112 -16.89 -15.25 -2.52
CA LEU A 112 -16.65 -16.09 -3.68
C LEU A 112 -17.94 -16.16 -4.47
N SER A 113 -17.87 -15.97 -5.78
CA SER A 113 -19.00 -16.17 -6.69
C SER A 113 -18.57 -17.05 -7.86
N VAL A 114 -19.42 -18.00 -8.19
CA VAL A 114 -19.23 -18.91 -9.33
C VAL A 114 -20.36 -18.67 -10.31
N GLN A 115 -20.05 -18.44 -11.56
CA GLN A 115 -21.00 -18.22 -12.65
C GLN A 115 -20.56 -19.06 -13.85
N GLY A 116 -21.11 -20.27 -13.94
CA GLY A 116 -20.72 -21.24 -14.96
C GLY A 116 -19.25 -21.65 -14.84
N ASP A 117 -18.45 -21.26 -15.81
CA ASP A 117 -17.00 -21.51 -15.88
C ASP A 117 -16.14 -20.41 -15.24
N LYS A 118 -16.78 -19.34 -14.76
CA LYS A 118 -16.09 -18.18 -14.16
C LYS A 118 -16.16 -18.22 -12.65
N VAL A 119 -15.01 -18.17 -12.03
CA VAL A 119 -14.86 -18.01 -10.57
C VAL A 119 -14.34 -16.61 -10.27
N GLN A 120 -14.95 -15.93 -9.31
CA GLN A 120 -14.49 -14.67 -8.76
C GLN A 120 -14.24 -14.83 -7.27
N VAL A 121 -13.08 -14.37 -6.82
CA VAL A 121 -12.67 -14.37 -5.42
C VAL A 121 -12.46 -12.94 -4.97
N GLN A 122 -13.00 -12.61 -3.80
CA GLN A 122 -12.78 -11.33 -3.13
C GLN A 122 -12.03 -11.58 -1.84
N LEU A 123 -10.89 -10.93 -1.68
CA LEU A 123 -10.11 -10.94 -0.45
C LEU A 123 -10.22 -9.59 0.25
N SER A 124 -10.25 -9.63 1.56
CA SER A 124 -10.11 -8.47 2.42
C SER A 124 -8.93 -8.64 3.36
N ALA A 125 -8.21 -7.56 3.59
CA ALA A 125 -7.10 -7.50 4.52
C ALA A 125 -7.04 -6.13 5.15
N ARG A 126 -6.33 -6.01 6.27
CA ARG A 126 -6.08 -4.74 6.95
C ARG A 126 -4.60 -4.43 6.90
N THR A 127 -4.23 -3.20 6.51
CA THR A 127 -2.86 -2.71 6.55
C THR A 127 -2.74 -1.53 7.51
N SER A 128 -1.62 -1.49 8.24
CA SER A 128 -1.29 -0.38 9.14
C SER A 128 0.00 0.30 8.66
N PRO A 129 -0.07 1.51 8.08
CA PRO A 129 1.12 2.23 7.63
C PRO A 129 1.96 2.69 8.83
N ALA A 130 3.26 2.33 8.85
CA ALA A 130 4.15 2.63 9.99
C ALA A 130 4.74 4.04 9.98
N LEU A 131 4.63 4.78 8.87
CA LEU A 131 5.35 6.05 8.68
C LEU A 131 4.50 7.30 8.91
N ILE A 132 3.23 7.14 9.29
CA ILE A 132 2.35 8.29 9.53
C ILE A 132 2.27 8.55 11.04
N PRO A 133 2.44 9.81 11.46
CA PRO A 133 2.28 10.20 12.87
C PRO A 133 0.90 9.81 13.39
N TRP A 134 0.86 9.15 14.52
CA TRP A 134 -0.32 8.52 15.16
C TRP A 134 -1.53 9.45 15.39
N GLY A 135 -1.41 10.76 15.16
CA GLY A 135 -2.50 11.72 15.35
C GLY A 135 -3.36 11.99 14.12
N LEU A 136 -2.98 11.51 12.92
CA LEU A 136 -3.66 11.83 11.66
C LEU A 136 -4.44 10.66 11.04
N LEU A 137 -4.29 9.45 11.59
CA LEU A 137 -4.91 8.24 11.06
C LEU A 137 -5.74 7.52 12.11
N PRO A 138 -6.82 6.82 11.68
CA PRO A 138 -7.53 5.93 12.56
C PRO A 138 -6.59 4.81 13.03
N ALA A 139 -6.55 4.55 14.33
CA ALA A 139 -5.71 3.51 14.96
C ALA A 139 -5.99 2.09 14.40
N SER A 140 -7.10 1.92 13.68
CA SER A 140 -7.52 0.65 13.08
C SER A 140 -6.87 0.32 11.73
N GLY A 141 -6.06 1.21 11.13
CA GLY A 141 -5.50 1.02 9.78
C GLY A 141 -6.54 1.13 8.65
N PHE A 142 -6.13 0.73 7.44
CA PHE A 142 -6.98 0.73 6.26
C PHE A 142 -7.42 -0.67 5.87
N ASN A 143 -8.66 -0.81 5.45
CA ASN A 143 -9.13 -2.04 4.83
C ASN A 143 -8.79 -2.01 3.34
N LEU A 144 -8.13 -3.06 2.89
CA LEU A 144 -7.83 -3.32 1.48
C LEU A 144 -8.74 -4.43 0.97
N HIS A 145 -9.17 -4.28 -0.26
CA HIS A 145 -9.95 -5.30 -0.97
C HIS A 145 -9.27 -5.62 -2.29
N ALA A 146 -9.12 -6.90 -2.59
CA ALA A 146 -8.63 -7.39 -3.86
C ALA A 146 -9.66 -8.32 -4.47
N ASN A 147 -9.90 -8.14 -5.78
CA ASN A 147 -10.81 -8.98 -6.55
C ASN A 147 -9.99 -9.68 -7.63
N ALA A 148 -10.16 -10.98 -7.76
CA ALA A 148 -9.58 -11.77 -8.82
C ALA A 148 -10.64 -12.60 -9.50
N SER A 149 -10.48 -12.87 -10.79
CA SER A 149 -11.38 -13.76 -11.54
C SER A 149 -10.58 -14.67 -12.47
N SER A 150 -10.98 -15.93 -12.53
CA SER A 150 -10.43 -16.92 -13.44
C SER A 150 -11.54 -17.60 -14.21
N HIS A 151 -11.26 -17.99 -15.43
CA HIS A 151 -12.10 -18.84 -16.25
C HIS A 151 -11.54 -20.25 -16.28
N LEU A 152 -12.40 -21.25 -16.32
CA LEU A 152 -12.02 -22.61 -16.61
C LEU A 152 -11.55 -22.65 -18.07
N SER A 153 -10.25 -22.67 -18.31
CA SER A 153 -9.74 -22.97 -19.66
C SER A 153 -9.88 -24.47 -19.87
N LEU A 154 -10.95 -24.87 -20.50
CA LEU A 154 -11.02 -26.22 -21.08
C LEU A 154 -9.88 -26.29 -22.13
N LEU A 155 -8.81 -26.98 -21.79
CA LEU A 155 -7.79 -27.38 -22.75
C LEU A 155 -8.50 -28.32 -23.74
N GLN A 156 -8.92 -27.78 -24.89
CA GLN A 156 -9.30 -28.56 -26.07
C GLN A 156 -8.06 -29.17 -26.69
#